data_82aec18014bfac821b36d4347d4b7d6e
#
_entry.id   82aec18014bfac821b36d4347d4b7d6e
#
_cell.length_a   1.000
_cell.length_b   1.000
_cell.length_c   1.000
_cell.angle_alpha   90.00
_cell.angle_beta   90.00
_cell.angle_gamma   90.00
#
_symmetry.space_group_name_H-M   'P 1'
#
loop_
_entity.id
_entity.type
_entity.pdbx_description
1 polymer ?
#
loop_
_entity_poly.entity_id
_entity_poly.type
_entity_poly.pdbx_seq_one_letter_code
_entity_poly.pdbx_strand_id
1 'polypeptide(L)'
;APPGEEVLVLGHETLGRVSEVGRAAEVPLGQLVVLTISRPGSSAYDRIGRPDLSTDAMFIETGISQAHGFMAEEVVADAAYLVPVPDELEPVAILTEPLSCITKSLRQAEQVQARLDLWQPKRALVTGASTIGLLATLALRLRGLDVTTYARRPAPYRNSALVQRIGARYVSAADASLPGLAERNGPFDIVFEGSGAPALVAPAVAALAPNGVLALFSVTPGSRPLQVDVARFNQAVVLYNRVIVGSAAASRDDYAQAVTTIGRAEAEPATRGWLHELITDRIEGFDADAIAAHLAGTGEHIKTTVEIATGSRRE
;
A
#
# COMPACT_ATOMS: atom_id res chain seq x y z
N ALA A 1 1.27 14.15 17.72
CA ALA A 1 -0.01 14.83 17.97
C ALA A 1 -0.06 16.14 17.18
N PRO A 2 -1.26 16.72 16.97
CA PRO A 2 -1.38 18.08 16.43
C PRO A 2 -0.65 19.11 17.28
N PRO A 3 -0.24 20.27 16.72
CA PRO A 3 0.42 21.30 17.48
C PRO A 3 -0.39 21.78 18.67
N GLY A 4 0.20 21.73 19.89
CA GLY A 4 -0.45 22.12 21.15
C GLY A 4 -1.28 21.01 21.83
N GLU A 5 -1.30 19.81 21.28
CA GLU A 5 -2.00 18.65 21.85
C GLU A 5 -1.04 17.59 22.34
N GLU A 6 -1.40 16.88 23.40
CA GLU A 6 -0.58 15.80 24.00
C GLU A 6 -0.87 14.42 23.41
N VAL A 7 -2.04 14.25 22.77
CA VAL A 7 -2.51 12.97 22.24
C VAL A 7 -2.79 13.04 20.76
N LEU A 8 -2.67 11.89 20.08
CA LEU A 8 -3.02 11.71 18.68
C LEU A 8 -4.14 10.65 18.59
N VAL A 9 -5.27 11.02 18.00
CA VAL A 9 -6.24 10.01 17.56
C VAL A 9 -5.62 9.23 16.40
N LEU A 10 -5.59 7.92 16.50
CA LEU A 10 -5.00 7.04 15.50
C LEU A 10 -5.97 6.76 14.34
N GLY A 11 -5.51 5.97 13.37
CA GLY A 11 -6.30 5.52 12.22
C GLY A 11 -6.11 6.41 11.01
N HIS A 12 -5.54 5.87 9.97
CA HIS A 12 -5.31 6.57 8.70
C HIS A 12 -5.97 5.85 7.51
N GLU A 13 -6.54 4.71 7.73
CA GLU A 13 -7.37 4.00 6.75
C GLU A 13 -8.83 4.18 7.15
N THR A 14 -9.66 4.70 6.27
CA THR A 14 -11.07 4.99 6.58
C THR A 14 -12.00 4.62 5.44
N LEU A 15 -13.19 4.23 5.81
CA LEU A 15 -14.34 4.08 4.93
C LEU A 15 -15.56 4.55 5.72
N GLY A 16 -16.34 5.45 5.13
CA GLY A 16 -17.52 6.00 5.80
C GLY A 16 -18.51 6.61 4.84
N ARG A 17 -19.64 7.08 5.37
CA ARG A 17 -20.67 7.75 4.60
C ARG A 17 -20.79 9.21 5.00
N VAL A 18 -21.04 10.06 4.03
CA VAL A 18 -21.28 11.47 4.26
C VAL A 18 -22.59 11.63 5.02
N SER A 19 -22.52 12.05 6.30
CA SER A 19 -23.67 12.27 7.18
C SER A 19 -24.20 13.70 7.14
N GLU A 20 -23.29 14.68 6.94
CA GLU A 20 -23.65 16.11 6.85
C GLU A 20 -22.78 16.79 5.79
N VAL A 21 -23.32 17.85 5.17
CA VAL A 21 -22.63 18.62 4.12
C VAL A 21 -22.61 20.09 4.47
N GLY A 22 -21.43 20.69 4.51
CA GLY A 22 -21.26 22.12 4.69
C GLY A 22 -21.79 22.92 3.50
N ARG A 23 -22.11 24.20 3.71
CA ARG A 23 -22.79 25.08 2.72
C ARG A 23 -22.05 25.22 1.39
N ALA A 24 -20.73 25.06 1.38
CA ALA A 24 -19.88 25.25 0.19
C ALA A 24 -19.44 23.93 -0.46
N ALA A 25 -19.84 22.79 0.10
CA ALA A 25 -19.41 21.49 -0.41
C ALA A 25 -20.50 20.87 -1.31
N GLU A 26 -20.07 20.40 -2.47
CA GLU A 26 -20.95 19.71 -3.43
C GLU A 26 -20.68 18.20 -3.36
N VAL A 27 -21.11 17.57 -2.27
CA VAL A 27 -20.99 16.12 -2.06
C VAL A 27 -22.37 15.55 -1.70
N PRO A 28 -22.80 14.45 -2.33
CA PRO A 28 -24.09 13.85 -2.01
C PRO A 28 -24.12 13.31 -0.56
N LEU A 29 -25.22 13.56 0.17
CA LEU A 29 -25.50 12.90 1.43
C LEU A 29 -25.58 11.38 1.20
N GLY A 30 -25.06 10.59 2.14
CA GLY A 30 -25.03 9.13 2.06
C GLY A 30 -23.95 8.58 1.12
N GLN A 31 -23.20 9.41 0.38
CA GLN A 31 -22.10 8.97 -0.48
C GLN A 31 -21.08 8.18 0.34
N LEU A 32 -20.78 6.96 -0.10
CA LEU A 32 -19.70 6.17 0.45
C LEU A 32 -18.36 6.77 -0.01
N VAL A 33 -17.44 7.00 0.93
CA VAL A 33 -16.17 7.67 0.68
C VAL A 33 -15.02 7.06 1.47
N VAL A 34 -13.82 7.19 0.94
CA VAL A 34 -12.55 7.09 1.67
C VAL A 34 -11.91 8.46 1.73
N LEU A 35 -11.09 8.70 2.74
CA LEU A 35 -10.38 9.97 2.92
C LEU A 35 -8.89 9.80 2.66
N THR A 36 -8.31 10.71 1.90
CA THR A 36 -6.85 10.80 1.78
C THR A 36 -6.22 11.23 3.10
N ILE A 37 -4.98 10.85 3.35
CA ILE A 37 -4.31 11.11 4.63
C ILE A 37 -3.39 12.32 4.62
N SER A 38 -2.72 12.59 3.51
CA SER A 38 -1.78 13.71 3.40
C SER A 38 -2.50 15.05 3.43
N ARG A 39 -2.00 15.99 4.23
CA ARG A 39 -2.52 17.34 4.37
C ARG A 39 -1.47 18.34 3.92
N PRO A 40 -1.87 19.46 3.29
CA PRO A 40 -0.92 20.44 2.81
C PRO A 40 -0.21 21.15 3.97
N GLY A 41 1.09 21.28 3.83
CA GLY A 41 1.93 22.16 4.62
C GLY A 41 2.21 23.47 3.90
N SER A 42 3.49 23.84 3.80
CA SER A 42 3.94 25.12 3.23
C SER A 42 4.78 24.97 1.96
N SER A 43 5.16 23.77 1.57
CA SER A 43 6.07 23.54 0.45
C SER A 43 5.46 23.92 -0.90
N ALA A 44 6.28 23.98 -1.93
CA ALA A 44 5.81 24.24 -3.29
C ALA A 44 4.85 23.16 -3.79
N TYR A 45 5.08 21.90 -3.39
CA TYR A 45 4.22 20.77 -3.74
C TYR A 45 2.84 20.87 -3.08
N ASP A 46 2.78 21.31 -1.83
CA ASP A 46 1.52 21.53 -1.12
C ASP A 46 0.65 22.55 -1.83
N ARG A 47 1.25 23.65 -2.29
CA ARG A 47 0.55 24.73 -3.02
C ARG A 47 -0.04 24.30 -4.36
N ILE A 48 0.50 23.27 -4.98
CA ILE A 48 -0.06 22.70 -6.23
C ILE A 48 -0.94 21.48 -6.01
N GLY A 49 -1.36 21.23 -4.75
CA GLY A 49 -2.26 20.13 -4.40
C GLY A 49 -1.61 18.74 -4.38
N ARG A 50 -0.28 18.69 -4.14
CA ARG A 50 0.50 17.45 -4.05
C ARG A 50 1.15 17.30 -2.68
N PRO A 51 0.35 17.26 -1.59
CA PRO A 51 0.89 17.07 -0.24
C PRO A 51 1.60 15.71 -0.06
N ASP A 52 1.29 14.73 -0.90
CA ASP A 52 2.00 13.45 -0.99
C ASP A 52 3.47 13.56 -1.43
N LEU A 53 3.89 14.73 -1.88
CA LEU A 53 5.26 15.07 -2.29
C LEU A 53 5.82 16.25 -1.49
N SER A 54 5.23 16.59 -0.35
CA SER A 54 5.69 17.71 0.48
C SER A 54 7.18 17.61 0.79
N THR A 55 7.87 18.76 0.72
CA THR A 55 9.28 18.89 1.08
C THR A 55 9.48 19.60 2.41
N ASP A 56 8.42 19.78 3.17
CA ASP A 56 8.51 20.30 4.54
C ASP A 56 9.24 19.30 5.43
N ALA A 57 9.98 19.82 6.42
CA ALA A 57 10.74 18.98 7.35
C ALA A 57 9.85 18.02 8.16
N MET A 58 8.59 18.40 8.38
CA MET A 58 7.56 17.62 9.01
C MET A 58 6.36 17.56 8.07
N PHE A 59 6.01 16.38 7.62
CA PHE A 59 4.78 16.16 6.84
C PHE A 59 3.57 16.04 7.77
N ILE A 60 2.41 16.43 7.25
CA ILE A 60 1.13 16.36 7.98
C ILE A 60 0.33 15.19 7.39
N GLU A 61 0.14 14.16 8.20
CA GLU A 61 -0.61 12.96 7.81
C GLU A 61 -1.61 12.58 8.90
N THR A 62 -2.87 12.53 8.53
CA THR A 62 -4.00 12.20 9.39
C THR A 62 -3.79 10.84 10.06
N GLY A 63 -3.84 10.81 11.39
CA GLY A 63 -3.65 9.59 12.19
C GLY A 63 -2.21 9.09 12.32
N ILE A 64 -1.24 9.80 11.72
CA ILE A 64 0.18 9.44 11.74
C ILE A 64 1.01 10.60 12.32
N SER A 65 0.89 11.78 11.74
CA SER A 65 1.71 12.94 12.09
C SER A 65 0.92 14.24 12.01
N GLN A 66 0.91 15.02 13.10
CA GLN A 66 0.38 16.38 13.21
C GLN A 66 -1.11 16.58 12.90
N ALA A 67 -1.88 15.54 12.61
CA ALA A 67 -3.30 15.60 12.40
C ALA A 67 -3.98 14.37 12.99
N HIS A 68 -5.11 14.57 13.71
CA HIS A 68 -5.90 13.46 14.25
C HIS A 68 -6.40 12.54 13.15
N GLY A 69 -6.44 11.25 13.49
CA GLY A 69 -6.88 10.18 12.62
C GLY A 69 -8.40 9.97 12.59
N PHE A 70 -8.76 8.90 11.94
CA PHE A 70 -10.15 8.55 11.64
C PHE A 70 -10.77 7.55 12.63
N MET A 71 -10.09 7.20 13.71
CA MET A 71 -10.65 6.31 14.73
C MET A 71 -11.64 7.11 15.60
N ALA A 72 -12.76 7.46 14.98
CA ALA A 72 -13.84 8.28 15.52
C ALA A 72 -15.18 7.89 14.86
N GLU A 73 -16.31 8.10 15.56
CA GLU A 73 -17.65 7.86 15.01
C GLU A 73 -17.96 8.80 13.84
N GLU A 74 -17.52 10.05 13.96
CA GLU A 74 -17.67 11.07 12.93
C GLU A 74 -16.39 11.89 12.79
N VAL A 75 -16.07 12.27 11.57
CA VAL A 75 -14.93 13.13 11.26
C VAL A 75 -15.36 14.27 10.35
N VAL A 76 -14.79 15.44 10.54
CA VAL A 76 -15.00 16.60 9.66
C VAL A 76 -13.80 16.69 8.72
N ALA A 77 -14.06 16.74 7.42
CA ALA A 77 -13.04 16.84 6.40
C ALA A 77 -13.46 17.79 5.27
N ASP A 78 -12.48 18.42 4.64
CA ASP A 78 -12.72 19.16 3.41
C ASP A 78 -13.07 18.17 2.27
N ALA A 79 -14.03 18.55 1.43
CA ALA A 79 -14.47 17.76 0.28
C ALA A 79 -13.31 17.42 -0.70
N ALA A 80 -12.26 18.21 -0.73
CA ALA A 80 -11.08 17.96 -1.53
C ALA A 80 -10.35 16.65 -1.15
N TYR A 81 -10.52 16.16 0.08
CA TYR A 81 -9.89 14.93 0.57
C TYR A 81 -10.77 13.69 0.42
N LEU A 82 -12.02 13.86 0.01
CA LEU A 82 -12.95 12.75 -0.19
C LEU A 82 -12.71 12.10 -1.56
N VAL A 83 -12.68 10.78 -1.57
CA VAL A 83 -12.68 9.96 -2.80
C VAL A 83 -13.94 9.10 -2.79
N PRO A 84 -14.85 9.30 -3.75
CA PRO A 84 -16.09 8.52 -3.82
C PRO A 84 -15.79 7.04 -4.06
N VAL A 85 -16.57 6.20 -3.43
CA VAL A 85 -16.54 4.75 -3.59
C VAL A 85 -17.92 4.28 -4.06
N PRO A 86 -18.01 3.41 -5.08
CA PRO A 86 -19.26 2.73 -5.43
C PRO A 86 -19.76 1.85 -4.28
N ASP A 87 -21.07 1.87 -4.01
CA ASP A 87 -21.66 1.15 -2.88
C ASP A 87 -21.39 -0.37 -2.91
N GLU A 88 -21.35 -0.96 -4.10
CA GLU A 88 -21.03 -2.38 -4.28
C GLU A 88 -19.63 -2.79 -3.81
N LEU A 89 -18.73 -1.84 -3.65
CA LEU A 89 -17.36 -2.07 -3.15
C LEU A 89 -17.23 -1.90 -1.64
N GLU A 90 -18.28 -1.48 -0.93
CA GLU A 90 -18.26 -1.22 0.51
C GLU A 90 -17.57 -2.33 1.32
N PRO A 91 -17.82 -3.64 1.07
CA PRO A 91 -17.23 -4.70 1.89
C PRO A 91 -15.71 -4.80 1.85
N VAL A 92 -15.06 -4.22 0.82
CA VAL A 92 -13.62 -4.31 0.59
C VAL A 92 -12.92 -2.96 0.43
N ALA A 93 -13.69 -1.87 0.36
CA ALA A 93 -13.16 -0.55 0.07
C ALA A 93 -12.26 0.04 1.15
N ILE A 94 -12.26 -0.50 2.36
CA ILE A 94 -11.29 -0.17 3.41
C ILE A 94 -9.84 -0.45 2.96
N LEU A 95 -9.63 -1.31 1.97
CA LEU A 95 -8.34 -1.61 1.39
C LEU A 95 -7.83 -0.51 0.41
N THR A 96 -8.61 0.55 0.20
CA THR A 96 -8.25 1.62 -0.74
C THR A 96 -6.99 2.35 -0.33
N GLU A 97 -6.85 2.69 0.96
CA GLU A 97 -5.67 3.43 1.43
C GLU A 97 -4.37 2.65 1.16
N PRO A 98 -4.17 1.42 1.69
CA PRO A 98 -2.93 0.68 1.44
C PRO A 98 -2.72 0.37 -0.05
N LEU A 99 -3.78 0.18 -0.83
CA LEU A 99 -3.67 -0.02 -2.28
C LEU A 99 -3.31 1.26 -3.02
N SER A 100 -3.72 2.44 -2.52
CA SER A 100 -3.38 3.74 -3.13
C SER A 100 -1.87 4.00 -3.11
N CYS A 101 -1.21 3.67 -2.02
CA CYS A 101 0.24 3.80 -1.88
C CYS A 101 0.99 2.85 -2.83
N ILE A 102 0.49 1.61 -3.00
CA ILE A 102 1.02 0.67 -4.00
C ILE A 102 0.80 1.22 -5.41
N THR A 103 -0.38 1.75 -5.70
CA THR A 103 -0.72 2.36 -7.00
C THR A 103 0.24 3.49 -7.35
N LYS A 104 0.52 4.40 -6.40
CA LYS A 104 1.54 5.45 -6.58
C LYS A 104 2.91 4.87 -6.89
N SER A 105 3.35 3.88 -6.10
CA SER A 105 4.65 3.26 -6.26
C SER A 105 4.84 2.66 -7.66
N LEU A 106 3.84 1.92 -8.14
CA LEU A 106 3.86 1.33 -9.48
C LEU A 106 3.79 2.40 -10.57
N ARG A 107 2.96 3.43 -10.40
CA ARG A 107 2.89 4.57 -11.33
C ARG A 107 4.23 5.30 -11.42
N GLN A 108 4.92 5.54 -10.31
CA GLN A 108 6.26 6.15 -10.31
C GLN A 108 7.28 5.27 -11.05
N ALA A 109 7.26 3.96 -10.84
CA ALA A 109 8.11 3.03 -11.57
C ALA A 109 7.87 3.10 -13.09
N GLU A 110 6.61 3.13 -13.52
CA GLU A 110 6.22 3.27 -14.91
C GLU A 110 6.64 4.62 -15.49
N GLN A 111 6.42 5.73 -14.78
CA GLN A 111 6.80 7.07 -15.19
C GLN A 111 8.31 7.25 -15.38
N VAL A 112 9.12 6.72 -14.46
CA VAL A 112 10.57 6.78 -14.59
C VAL A 112 11.05 5.99 -15.81
N GLN A 113 10.43 4.86 -16.11
CA GLN A 113 10.83 4.03 -17.25
C GLN A 113 10.17 4.42 -18.58
N ALA A 114 9.17 5.30 -18.56
CA ALA A 114 8.60 5.89 -19.78
C ALA A 114 9.67 6.59 -20.66
N ARG A 115 10.78 7.04 -20.07
CA ARG A 115 11.96 7.57 -20.78
C ARG A 115 12.60 6.59 -21.77
N LEU A 116 12.29 5.31 -21.69
CA LEU A 116 12.88 4.25 -22.51
C LEU A 116 12.00 3.86 -23.71
N ASP A 117 10.93 4.59 -24.00
CA ASP A 117 9.98 4.44 -25.12
C ASP A 117 9.40 3.02 -25.31
N LEU A 118 10.25 1.99 -25.30
CA LEU A 118 9.89 0.59 -25.57
C LEU A 118 9.86 -0.30 -24.32
N TRP A 119 9.95 0.27 -23.13
CA TRP A 119 9.93 -0.54 -21.90
C TRP A 119 8.54 -1.16 -21.67
N GLN A 120 8.49 -2.47 -21.71
CA GLN A 120 7.26 -3.25 -21.50
C GLN A 120 7.53 -4.35 -20.48
N PRO A 121 7.24 -4.12 -19.17
CA PRO A 121 7.47 -5.09 -18.13
C PRO A 121 6.58 -6.31 -18.33
N LYS A 122 7.13 -7.49 -18.12
CA LYS A 122 6.42 -8.79 -18.19
C LYS A 122 6.46 -9.55 -16.89
N ARG A 123 7.51 -9.35 -16.11
CA ARG A 123 7.78 -10.13 -14.91
C ARG A 123 8.00 -9.24 -13.71
N ALA A 124 7.30 -9.56 -12.62
CA ALA A 124 7.42 -8.82 -11.39
C ALA A 124 7.74 -9.75 -10.20
N LEU A 125 8.51 -9.21 -9.26
CA LEU A 125 8.77 -9.81 -7.97
C LEU A 125 8.18 -8.91 -6.88
N VAL A 126 7.47 -9.50 -5.94
CA VAL A 126 7.02 -8.84 -4.72
C VAL A 126 7.72 -9.47 -3.54
N THR A 127 8.41 -8.69 -2.71
CA THR A 127 8.97 -9.19 -1.45
C THR A 127 8.01 -8.89 -0.30
N GLY A 128 7.75 -9.91 0.51
CA GLY A 128 6.72 -9.90 1.54
C GLY A 128 5.37 -10.44 1.07
N ALA A 129 4.65 -11.08 1.99
CA ALA A 129 3.32 -11.62 1.75
C ALA A 129 2.35 -11.19 2.88
N SER A 130 2.56 -10.01 3.47
CA SER A 130 1.60 -9.31 4.33
C SER A 130 0.51 -8.65 3.48
N THR A 131 -0.39 -7.90 4.09
CA THR A 131 -1.43 -7.11 3.38
C THR A 131 -0.87 -6.35 2.18
N ILE A 132 0.22 -5.61 2.38
CA ILE A 132 0.88 -4.82 1.33
C ILE A 132 1.39 -5.73 0.20
N GLY A 133 2.12 -6.80 0.55
CA GLY A 133 2.65 -7.71 -0.47
C GLY A 133 1.55 -8.45 -1.25
N LEU A 134 0.46 -8.82 -0.60
CA LEU A 134 -0.70 -9.44 -1.24
C LEU A 134 -1.40 -8.46 -2.19
N LEU A 135 -1.65 -7.22 -1.76
CA LEU A 135 -2.24 -6.16 -2.59
C LEU A 135 -1.31 -5.78 -3.77
N ALA A 136 0.00 -5.71 -3.56
CA ALA A 136 0.95 -5.47 -4.64
C ALA A 136 0.97 -6.62 -5.65
N THR A 137 0.88 -7.87 -5.17
CA THR A 137 0.76 -9.05 -6.03
C THR A 137 -0.50 -8.96 -6.90
N LEU A 138 -1.64 -8.63 -6.31
CA LEU A 138 -2.89 -8.43 -7.04
C LEU A 138 -2.77 -7.31 -8.08
N ALA A 139 -2.27 -6.13 -7.67
CA ALA A 139 -2.13 -4.97 -8.56
C ALA A 139 -1.25 -5.25 -9.78
N LEU A 140 -0.17 -6.02 -9.61
CA LEU A 140 0.72 -6.42 -10.70
C LEU A 140 0.10 -7.52 -11.57
N ARG A 141 -0.63 -8.47 -10.98
CA ARG A 141 -1.39 -9.48 -11.74
C ARG A 141 -2.47 -8.85 -12.60
N LEU A 142 -3.22 -7.89 -12.07
CA LEU A 142 -4.22 -7.13 -12.84
C LEU A 142 -3.61 -6.32 -13.99
N ARG A 143 -2.33 -5.96 -13.91
CA ARG A 143 -1.58 -5.37 -15.03
C ARG A 143 -1.09 -6.40 -16.06
N GLY A 144 -1.37 -7.69 -15.85
CA GLY A 144 -1.02 -8.78 -16.76
C GLY A 144 0.40 -9.33 -16.62
N LEU A 145 1.15 -8.95 -15.54
CA LEU A 145 2.50 -9.44 -15.35
C LEU A 145 2.52 -10.88 -14.80
N ASP A 146 3.57 -11.64 -15.12
CA ASP A 146 3.95 -12.86 -14.41
C ASP A 146 4.56 -12.47 -13.05
N VAL A 147 3.84 -12.74 -11.97
CA VAL A 147 4.21 -12.27 -10.63
C VAL A 147 4.72 -13.43 -9.77
N THR A 148 5.85 -13.20 -9.13
CA THR A 148 6.37 -14.05 -8.06
C THR A 148 6.34 -13.27 -6.76
N THR A 149 5.72 -13.84 -5.72
CA THR A 149 5.76 -13.31 -4.34
C THR A 149 6.77 -14.11 -3.54
N TYR A 150 7.75 -13.42 -2.99
CA TYR A 150 8.85 -14.00 -2.21
C TYR A 150 8.72 -13.58 -0.75
N ALA A 151 8.61 -14.55 0.15
CA ALA A 151 8.48 -14.26 1.57
C ALA A 151 9.21 -15.28 2.44
N ARG A 152 9.34 -14.98 3.74
CA ARG A 152 10.13 -15.77 4.68
C ARG A 152 9.50 -17.13 5.00
N ARG A 153 8.14 -17.15 5.20
CA ARG A 153 7.42 -18.33 5.69
C ARG A 153 7.34 -19.41 4.59
N PRO A 154 7.67 -20.68 4.87
CA PRO A 154 7.45 -21.77 3.92
C PRO A 154 5.95 -21.98 3.61
N ALA A 155 5.65 -22.36 2.37
CA ALA A 155 4.33 -22.86 1.99
C ALA A 155 4.16 -24.33 2.45
N PRO A 156 2.90 -24.82 2.68
CA PRO A 156 1.66 -24.08 2.50
C PRO A 156 1.19 -23.32 3.75
N TYR A 157 0.61 -22.15 3.56
CA TYR A 157 -0.12 -21.40 4.57
C TYR A 157 -1.09 -20.42 3.86
N ARG A 158 -1.97 -19.74 4.62
CA ARG A 158 -3.06 -18.91 4.07
C ARG A 158 -2.58 -17.93 2.99
N ASN A 159 -1.55 -17.13 3.28
CA ASN A 159 -1.12 -16.08 2.34
C ASN A 159 -0.46 -16.68 1.09
N SER A 160 0.25 -17.82 1.20
CA SER A 160 0.80 -18.50 0.03
C SER A 160 -0.33 -19.05 -0.87
N ALA A 161 -1.42 -19.56 -0.29
CA ALA A 161 -2.58 -20.00 -1.03
C ALA A 161 -3.30 -18.84 -1.74
N LEU A 162 -3.42 -17.67 -1.08
CA LEU A 162 -3.98 -16.46 -1.68
C LEU A 162 -3.15 -15.98 -2.88
N VAL A 163 -1.83 -16.01 -2.80
CA VAL A 163 -0.93 -15.70 -3.92
C VAL A 163 -1.19 -16.61 -5.09
N GLN A 164 -1.23 -17.93 -4.84
CA GLN A 164 -1.43 -18.95 -5.89
C GLN A 164 -2.82 -18.88 -6.54
N ARG A 165 -3.85 -18.55 -5.77
CA ARG A 165 -5.23 -18.45 -6.26
C ARG A 165 -5.41 -17.43 -7.38
N ILE A 166 -4.68 -16.32 -7.35
CA ILE A 166 -4.71 -15.30 -8.42
C ILE A 166 -3.67 -15.56 -9.53
N GLY A 167 -3.13 -16.77 -9.61
CA GLY A 167 -2.19 -17.17 -10.65
C GLY A 167 -0.78 -16.59 -10.48
N ALA A 168 -0.42 -16.11 -9.29
CA ALA A 168 0.96 -15.72 -8.98
C ALA A 168 1.72 -16.91 -8.37
N ARG A 169 3.05 -16.87 -8.48
CA ARG A 169 3.93 -17.88 -7.88
C ARG A 169 4.33 -17.46 -6.47
N TYR A 170 4.27 -18.37 -5.52
CA TYR A 170 4.83 -18.16 -4.18
C TYR A 170 6.16 -18.89 -4.04
N VAL A 171 7.18 -18.22 -3.49
CA VAL A 171 8.49 -18.78 -3.19
C VAL A 171 8.91 -18.40 -1.78
N SER A 172 9.34 -19.36 -1.00
CA SER A 172 9.90 -19.12 0.33
C SER A 172 11.38 -18.80 0.27
N ALA A 173 11.83 -17.92 1.17
CA ALA A 173 13.26 -17.68 1.39
C ALA A 173 14.01 -18.91 1.91
N ALA A 174 13.30 -19.93 2.42
CA ALA A 174 13.88 -21.21 2.78
C ALA A 174 14.22 -22.06 1.54
N ASP A 175 13.49 -21.88 0.42
CA ASP A 175 13.64 -22.67 -0.79
C ASP A 175 14.64 -22.08 -1.78
N ALA A 176 14.81 -20.75 -1.75
CA ALA A 176 15.69 -20.04 -2.68
C ALA A 176 16.13 -18.67 -2.15
N SER A 177 17.35 -18.25 -2.46
CA SER A 177 17.74 -16.84 -2.36
C SER A 177 17.19 -16.03 -3.53
N LEU A 178 17.05 -14.70 -3.38
CA LEU A 178 16.57 -13.83 -4.46
C LEU A 178 17.45 -13.90 -5.72
N PRO A 179 18.78 -13.81 -5.63
CA PRO A 179 19.63 -13.99 -6.81
C PRO A 179 19.44 -15.37 -7.46
N GLY A 180 19.44 -16.45 -6.67
CA GLY A 180 19.22 -17.79 -7.18
C GLY A 180 17.83 -18.00 -7.81
N LEU A 181 16.82 -17.27 -7.36
CA LEU A 181 15.50 -17.25 -7.98
C LEU A 181 15.56 -16.58 -9.38
N ALA A 182 16.24 -15.44 -9.48
CA ALA A 182 16.42 -14.73 -10.74
C ALA A 182 17.28 -15.53 -11.74
N GLU A 183 18.31 -16.23 -11.27
CA GLU A 183 19.14 -17.11 -12.12
C GLU A 183 18.32 -18.27 -12.71
N ARG A 184 17.48 -18.93 -11.91
CA ARG A 184 16.68 -20.07 -12.36
C ARG A 184 15.48 -19.70 -13.21
N ASN A 185 14.81 -18.62 -12.87
CA ASN A 185 13.54 -18.25 -13.50
C ASN A 185 13.65 -17.05 -14.45
N GLY A 186 14.85 -16.44 -14.57
CA GLY A 186 15.11 -15.19 -15.25
C GLY A 186 14.84 -13.95 -14.37
N PRO A 187 15.45 -12.81 -14.71
CA PRO A 187 15.37 -11.58 -13.94
C PRO A 187 13.97 -10.93 -14.03
N PHE A 188 13.72 -9.93 -13.16
CA PHE A 188 12.44 -9.25 -13.04
C PHE A 188 12.51 -7.80 -13.57
N ASP A 189 11.49 -7.38 -14.29
CA ASP A 189 11.38 -6.01 -14.80
C ASP A 189 11.00 -5.03 -13.70
N ILE A 190 10.16 -5.49 -12.75
CA ILE A 190 9.74 -4.73 -11.57
C ILE A 190 10.00 -5.59 -10.33
N VAL A 191 10.66 -5.01 -9.34
CA VAL A 191 10.70 -5.56 -7.98
C VAL A 191 10.01 -4.57 -7.06
N PHE A 192 8.96 -5.02 -6.40
CA PHE A 192 8.27 -4.25 -5.35
C PHE A 192 8.75 -4.76 -3.98
N GLU A 193 9.50 -3.91 -3.25
CA GLU A 193 9.99 -4.23 -1.92
C GLU A 193 8.95 -3.83 -0.87
N GLY A 194 8.14 -4.78 -0.42
CA GLY A 194 7.07 -4.62 0.56
C GLY A 194 7.32 -5.34 1.89
N SER A 195 8.52 -5.87 2.11
CA SER A 195 8.84 -6.65 3.33
C SER A 195 9.45 -5.81 4.45
N GLY A 196 10.06 -4.67 4.13
CA GLY A 196 10.85 -3.87 5.07
C GLY A 196 12.12 -4.57 5.59
N ALA A 197 12.57 -5.63 4.92
CA ALA A 197 13.77 -6.36 5.29
C ALA A 197 15.01 -5.75 4.60
N PRO A 198 15.88 -5.00 5.31
CA PRO A 198 16.98 -4.27 4.68
C PRO A 198 17.97 -5.21 3.97
N ALA A 199 18.08 -6.44 4.42
CA ALA A 199 18.92 -7.47 3.79
C ALA A 199 18.47 -7.86 2.38
N LEU A 200 17.24 -7.53 1.99
CA LEU A 200 16.72 -7.85 0.65
C LEU A 200 16.98 -6.75 -0.39
N VAL A 201 17.35 -5.53 0.01
CA VAL A 201 17.50 -4.40 -0.93
C VAL A 201 18.59 -4.66 -1.99
N ALA A 202 19.81 -5.00 -1.58
CA ALA A 202 20.88 -5.27 -2.53
C ALA A 202 20.63 -6.55 -3.37
N PRO A 203 20.16 -7.68 -2.80
CA PRO A 203 19.72 -8.83 -3.58
C PRO A 203 18.56 -8.53 -4.56
N ALA A 204 17.63 -7.64 -4.20
CA ALA A 204 16.56 -7.21 -5.08
C ALA A 204 17.07 -6.47 -6.32
N VAL A 205 18.06 -5.58 -6.14
CA VAL A 205 18.74 -4.93 -7.28
C VAL A 205 19.43 -5.96 -8.17
N ALA A 206 20.09 -6.97 -7.59
CA ALA A 206 20.73 -8.02 -8.36
C ALA A 206 19.74 -8.87 -9.18
N ALA A 207 18.52 -9.02 -8.68
CA ALA A 207 17.46 -9.80 -9.34
C ALA A 207 16.74 -9.02 -10.48
N LEU A 208 17.00 -7.72 -10.65
CA LEU A 208 16.40 -6.93 -11.73
C LEU A 208 16.93 -7.31 -13.11
N ALA A 209 16.05 -7.25 -14.09
CA ALA A 209 16.41 -7.26 -15.50
C ALA A 209 17.20 -5.98 -15.88
N PRO A 210 17.86 -5.95 -17.05
CA PRO A 210 18.28 -4.68 -17.65
C PRO A 210 17.06 -3.74 -17.79
N ASN A 211 17.26 -2.46 -17.48
CA ASN A 211 16.19 -1.45 -17.45
C ASN A 211 15.10 -1.73 -16.38
N GLY A 212 15.34 -2.64 -15.45
CA GLY A 212 14.38 -2.95 -14.39
C GLY A 212 14.31 -1.87 -13.31
N VAL A 213 13.19 -1.87 -12.56
CA VAL A 213 12.93 -0.91 -11.47
C VAL A 213 12.72 -1.65 -10.15
N LEU A 214 13.46 -1.22 -9.12
CA LEU A 214 13.18 -1.55 -7.74
C LEU A 214 12.34 -0.43 -7.11
N ALA A 215 11.11 -0.72 -6.76
CA ALA A 215 10.27 0.16 -5.96
C ALA A 215 10.45 -0.18 -4.47
N LEU A 216 11.11 0.70 -3.73
CA LEU A 216 11.25 0.61 -2.28
C LEU A 216 10.02 1.24 -1.63
N PHE A 217 9.23 0.42 -0.99
CA PHE A 217 7.97 0.82 -0.38
C PHE A 217 8.01 0.77 1.16
N SER A 218 8.51 -0.32 1.72
CA SER A 218 8.47 -0.52 3.16
C SER A 218 9.61 0.17 3.87
N VAL A 219 9.26 0.91 4.93
CA VAL A 219 10.23 1.56 5.82
C VAL A 219 10.81 0.56 6.80
N THR A 220 12.13 0.54 6.94
CA THR A 220 12.82 -0.22 7.99
C THR A 220 13.08 0.67 9.19
N PRO A 221 12.46 0.41 10.34
CA PRO A 221 12.70 1.22 11.55
C PRO A 221 14.05 0.92 12.19
N GLY A 222 14.64 1.95 12.78
CA GLY A 222 15.90 1.86 13.52
C GLY A 222 17.14 1.77 12.63
N SER A 223 18.27 1.34 13.21
CA SER A 223 19.54 1.20 12.52
C SER A 223 19.94 -0.29 12.50
N ARG A 224 20.14 -0.82 11.31
CA ARG A 224 20.62 -2.20 11.08
C ARG A 224 21.72 -2.17 10.02
N PRO A 225 22.98 -1.87 10.40
CA PRO A 225 24.07 -1.82 9.45
C PRO A 225 24.28 -3.20 8.79
N LEU A 226 24.42 -3.19 7.48
CA LEU A 226 24.70 -4.37 6.67
C LEU A 226 25.95 -4.14 5.83
N GLN A 227 26.73 -5.20 5.63
CA GLN A 227 27.85 -5.16 4.72
C GLN A 227 27.36 -5.43 3.29
N VAL A 228 27.61 -4.49 2.38
CA VAL A 228 27.23 -4.60 0.97
C VAL A 228 28.47 -4.39 0.10
N ASP A 229 28.65 -5.24 -0.90
CA ASP A 229 29.64 -5.02 -1.96
C ASP A 229 29.15 -3.87 -2.87
N VAL A 230 29.58 -2.64 -2.53
CA VAL A 230 29.16 -1.42 -3.23
C VAL A 230 29.67 -1.38 -4.66
N ALA A 231 30.83 -1.97 -4.96
CA ALA A 231 31.37 -2.01 -6.33
C ALA A 231 30.46 -2.86 -7.22
N ARG A 232 30.08 -4.05 -6.76
CA ARG A 232 29.16 -4.93 -7.47
C ARG A 232 27.78 -4.33 -7.60
N PHE A 233 27.27 -3.68 -6.55
CA PHE A 233 26.00 -2.96 -6.56
C PHE A 233 26.00 -1.84 -7.61
N ASN A 234 27.05 -1.00 -7.63
CA ASN A 234 27.22 0.08 -8.60
C ASN A 234 27.23 -0.46 -10.04
N GLN A 235 28.02 -1.49 -10.32
CA GLN A 235 28.05 -2.13 -11.64
C GLN A 235 26.65 -2.63 -12.04
N ALA A 236 25.92 -3.27 -11.13
CA ALA A 236 24.59 -3.78 -11.40
C ALA A 236 23.59 -2.67 -11.76
N VAL A 237 23.71 -1.50 -11.13
CA VAL A 237 22.84 -0.36 -11.43
C VAL A 237 23.24 0.33 -12.74
N VAL A 238 24.53 0.68 -12.88
CA VAL A 238 25.01 1.53 -13.96
C VAL A 238 25.01 0.80 -15.30
N LEU A 239 25.58 -0.41 -15.37
CA LEU A 239 25.74 -1.14 -16.64
C LEU A 239 24.42 -1.62 -17.24
N TYR A 240 23.39 -1.76 -16.41
CA TYR A 240 22.08 -2.27 -16.84
C TYR A 240 20.97 -1.24 -16.77
N ASN A 241 21.28 0.07 -16.59
CA ASN A 241 20.29 1.17 -16.50
C ASN A 241 19.16 0.89 -15.49
N ARG A 242 19.46 0.21 -14.40
CA ARG A 242 18.48 -0.11 -13.35
C ARG A 242 18.16 1.12 -12.53
N VAL A 243 16.93 1.19 -12.04
CA VAL A 243 16.44 2.31 -11.25
C VAL A 243 15.97 1.84 -9.88
N ILE A 244 16.22 2.65 -8.87
CA ILE A 244 15.66 2.48 -7.53
C ILE A 244 14.78 3.70 -7.24
N VAL A 245 13.51 3.46 -6.92
CA VAL A 245 12.52 4.50 -6.63
C VAL A 245 11.98 4.28 -5.21
N GLY A 246 12.11 5.26 -4.34
CA GLY A 246 11.40 5.30 -3.05
C GLY A 246 10.00 5.87 -3.22
N SER A 247 9.02 5.30 -2.54
CA SER A 247 7.63 5.77 -2.61
C SER A 247 6.95 5.66 -1.26
N ALA A 248 6.32 6.76 -0.82
CA ALA A 248 5.50 6.83 0.38
C ALA A 248 4.30 7.74 0.13
N ALA A 249 3.26 7.62 0.96
CA ALA A 249 2.01 8.35 0.86
C ALA A 249 1.32 8.18 -0.52
N ALA A 250 0.16 8.78 -0.72
CA ALA A 250 -0.55 8.70 -1.99
C ALA A 250 -1.32 10.00 -2.27
N SER A 251 -1.42 10.38 -3.55
CA SER A 251 -2.26 11.48 -3.97
C SER A 251 -3.73 11.06 -4.06
N ARG A 252 -4.65 12.03 -4.14
CA ARG A 252 -6.07 11.77 -4.35
C ARG A 252 -6.32 10.93 -5.62
N ASP A 253 -5.56 11.16 -6.68
CA ASP A 253 -5.68 10.39 -7.92
C ASP A 253 -5.23 8.94 -7.74
N ASP A 254 -4.21 8.69 -6.90
CA ASP A 254 -3.78 7.32 -6.57
C ASP A 254 -4.85 6.58 -5.77
N TYR A 255 -5.60 7.27 -4.87
CA TYR A 255 -6.76 6.70 -4.19
C TYR A 255 -7.90 6.38 -5.18
N ALA A 256 -8.23 7.28 -6.08
CA ALA A 256 -9.26 7.03 -7.10
C ALA A 256 -8.88 5.85 -8.01
N GLN A 257 -7.60 5.74 -8.35
CA GLN A 257 -7.08 4.60 -9.11
C GLN A 257 -7.10 3.31 -8.29
N ALA A 258 -6.91 3.37 -6.98
CA ALA A 258 -7.05 2.22 -6.09
C ALA A 258 -8.50 1.74 -6.03
N VAL A 259 -9.49 2.63 -5.92
CA VAL A 259 -10.92 2.28 -6.01
C VAL A 259 -11.22 1.59 -7.35
N THR A 260 -10.71 2.14 -8.46
CA THR A 260 -10.83 1.53 -9.79
C THR A 260 -10.22 0.12 -9.83
N THR A 261 -9.06 -0.07 -9.18
CA THR A 261 -8.36 -1.37 -9.12
C THR A 261 -9.14 -2.38 -8.29
N ILE A 262 -9.77 -1.96 -7.18
CA ILE A 262 -10.67 -2.79 -6.38
C ILE A 262 -11.88 -3.23 -7.23
N GLY A 263 -12.53 -2.28 -7.90
CA GLY A 263 -13.66 -2.58 -8.78
C GLY A 263 -13.29 -3.57 -9.90
N ARG A 264 -12.11 -3.41 -10.48
CA ARG A 264 -11.59 -4.36 -11.47
C ARG A 264 -11.35 -5.75 -10.88
N ALA A 265 -10.78 -5.82 -9.67
CA ALA A 265 -10.53 -7.09 -8.99
C ALA A 265 -11.84 -7.84 -8.70
N GLU A 266 -12.91 -7.13 -8.32
CA GLU A 266 -14.22 -7.72 -8.08
C GLU A 266 -14.98 -8.08 -9.37
N ALA A 267 -14.69 -7.42 -10.49
CA ALA A 267 -15.27 -7.72 -11.78
C ALA A 267 -14.64 -8.96 -12.47
N GLU A 268 -13.32 -9.13 -12.33
CA GLU A 268 -12.59 -10.21 -13.01
C GLU A 268 -12.83 -11.57 -12.33
N PRO A 269 -13.25 -12.63 -13.07
CA PRO A 269 -13.55 -13.94 -12.48
C PRO A 269 -12.39 -14.55 -11.67
N ALA A 270 -11.15 -14.32 -12.09
CA ALA A 270 -9.96 -14.88 -11.45
C ALA A 270 -9.64 -14.28 -10.08
N THR A 271 -10.13 -13.07 -9.81
CA THR A 271 -9.83 -12.31 -8.57
C THR A 271 -11.06 -11.94 -7.77
N ARG A 272 -12.27 -12.22 -8.29
CA ARG A 272 -13.52 -11.92 -7.60
C ARG A 272 -13.58 -12.56 -6.22
N GLY A 273 -13.94 -11.77 -5.22
CA GLY A 273 -14.03 -12.21 -3.83
C GLY A 273 -12.69 -12.45 -3.14
N TRP A 274 -11.57 -12.24 -3.83
CA TRP A 274 -10.24 -12.44 -3.25
C TRP A 274 -9.91 -11.38 -2.19
N LEU A 275 -10.32 -10.12 -2.43
CA LEU A 275 -10.11 -9.03 -1.49
C LEU A 275 -10.81 -9.24 -0.15
N HIS A 276 -11.98 -9.88 -0.15
CA HIS A 276 -12.72 -10.20 1.08
C HIS A 276 -11.92 -11.11 2.02
N GLU A 277 -11.09 -12.01 1.49
CA GLU A 277 -10.29 -12.92 2.28
C GLU A 277 -9.08 -12.24 2.96
N LEU A 278 -8.75 -11.02 2.54
CA LEU A 278 -7.72 -10.22 3.21
C LEU A 278 -8.22 -9.62 4.53
N ILE A 279 -9.51 -9.33 4.64
CA ILE A 279 -10.11 -8.79 5.86
C ILE A 279 -10.41 -9.98 6.78
N THR A 280 -9.41 -10.31 7.62
CA THR A 280 -9.46 -11.52 8.45
C THR A 280 -10.17 -11.33 9.76
N ASP A 281 -10.21 -10.11 10.24
CA ASP A 281 -10.72 -9.79 11.57
C ASP A 281 -11.50 -8.48 11.56
N ARG A 282 -12.58 -8.45 12.35
CA ARG A 282 -13.43 -7.29 12.55
C ARG A 282 -13.64 -7.08 14.04
N ILE A 283 -13.35 -5.88 14.52
CA ILE A 283 -13.60 -5.45 15.90
C ILE A 283 -14.81 -4.53 15.86
N GLU A 284 -15.87 -4.87 16.58
CA GLU A 284 -17.07 -4.04 16.68
C GLU A 284 -16.90 -2.96 17.74
N GLY A 285 -17.12 -1.71 17.37
CA GLY A 285 -17.06 -0.55 18.26
C GLY A 285 -15.65 -0.17 18.72
N PHE A 286 -15.60 0.77 19.66
CA PHE A 286 -14.36 1.21 20.31
C PHE A 286 -14.02 0.36 21.53
N ASP A 287 -13.70 -0.89 21.33
CA ASP A 287 -13.15 -1.72 22.40
C ASP A 287 -11.61 -1.54 22.46
N ALA A 288 -11.16 -0.63 23.33
CA ALA A 288 -9.76 -0.30 23.47
C ALA A 288 -8.90 -1.51 23.87
N ASP A 289 -9.45 -2.42 24.69
CA ASP A 289 -8.74 -3.62 25.14
C ASP A 289 -8.62 -4.63 24.00
N ALA A 290 -9.68 -4.84 23.21
CA ALA A 290 -9.67 -5.68 22.03
C ALA A 290 -8.69 -5.14 20.97
N ILE A 291 -8.70 -3.82 20.72
CA ILE A 291 -7.78 -3.15 19.79
C ILE A 291 -6.35 -3.31 20.27
N ALA A 292 -6.07 -3.04 21.55
CA ALA A 292 -4.73 -3.15 22.13
C ALA A 292 -4.22 -4.60 22.10
N ALA A 293 -5.07 -5.56 22.45
CA ALA A 293 -4.75 -6.99 22.39
C ALA A 293 -4.43 -7.44 20.96
N HIS A 294 -5.19 -6.94 19.99
CA HIS A 294 -4.96 -7.22 18.56
C HIS A 294 -3.63 -6.65 18.07
N LEU A 295 -3.32 -5.39 18.41
CA LEU A 295 -2.05 -4.74 18.08
C LEU A 295 -0.83 -5.41 18.73
N ALA A 296 -1.00 -5.96 19.93
CA ALA A 296 0.04 -6.71 20.65
C ALA A 296 0.16 -8.17 20.17
N GLY A 297 -0.85 -8.70 19.50
CA GLY A 297 -0.95 -10.10 19.10
C GLY A 297 0.03 -10.49 18.00
N THR A 298 0.45 -11.76 18.02
CA THR A 298 1.27 -12.39 16.98
C THR A 298 0.42 -13.27 16.04
N GLY A 299 -0.89 -13.01 15.97
CA GLY A 299 -1.86 -13.81 15.23
C GLY A 299 -1.61 -13.85 13.71
N GLU A 300 -2.24 -14.81 13.03
CA GLU A 300 -2.18 -14.96 11.57
C GLU A 300 -3.15 -13.97 10.86
N HIS A 301 -3.19 -12.72 11.34
CA HIS A 301 -4.03 -11.68 10.76
C HIS A 301 -3.41 -11.14 9.48
N ILE A 302 -4.24 -10.89 8.45
CA ILE A 302 -3.84 -10.18 7.24
C ILE A 302 -4.26 -8.71 7.37
N LYS A 303 -5.56 -8.48 7.57
CA LYS A 303 -6.12 -7.15 7.79
C LYS A 303 -7.20 -7.21 8.86
N THR A 304 -7.10 -6.33 9.83
CA THR A 304 -8.13 -6.11 10.85
C THR A 304 -8.80 -4.77 10.59
N THR A 305 -10.12 -4.74 10.71
CA THR A 305 -10.93 -3.52 10.66
C THR A 305 -11.62 -3.29 12.00
N VAL A 306 -11.78 -2.01 12.36
CA VAL A 306 -12.60 -1.58 13.48
C VAL A 306 -13.89 -1.01 12.88
N GLU A 307 -15.03 -1.64 13.15
CA GLU A 307 -16.33 -1.22 12.66
C GLU A 307 -17.00 -0.34 13.73
N ILE A 308 -17.00 0.95 13.49
CA ILE A 308 -17.55 1.95 14.40
C ILE A 308 -19.00 2.18 14.00
N ALA A 309 -19.94 1.67 14.80
CA ALA A 309 -21.35 1.95 14.57
C ALA A 309 -21.62 3.44 14.80
N THR A 310 -22.22 4.11 13.81
CA THR A 310 -22.83 5.42 14.06
C THR A 310 -23.90 5.25 15.10
N GLY A 311 -23.68 5.77 16.29
CA GLY A 311 -24.67 5.73 17.37
C GLY A 311 -25.98 6.29 16.87
N SER A 312 -27.09 5.59 17.14
CA SER A 312 -28.40 6.18 17.05
C SER A 312 -28.32 7.51 17.80
N ARG A 313 -28.59 8.65 17.12
CA ARG A 313 -28.67 9.96 17.78
C ARG A 313 -29.43 9.75 19.08
N ARG A 314 -28.80 10.00 20.20
CA ARG A 314 -29.53 10.11 21.48
C ARG A 314 -30.44 11.33 21.29
N GLU A 315 -31.74 11.05 21.15
CA GLU A 315 -32.79 12.06 21.19
C GLU A 315 -32.75 12.89 22.47
#